data_7a4db704d90ab0d82ff3e3f849a27ae3
#
_entry.id   7a4db704d90ab0d82ff3e3f849a27ae3
#
_cell.length_a   1.000
_cell.length_b   1.000
_cell.length_c   1.000
_cell.angle_alpha   90.00
_cell.angle_beta   90.00
_cell.angle_gamma   90.00
#
_symmetry.space_group_name_H-M   'P 1'
#
loop_
_entity.id
_entity.type
_entity.pdbx_description
1 polymer ?
#
loop_
_entity_poly.entity_id
_entity_poly.type
_entity_poly.pdbx_seq_one_letter_code
_entity_poly.pdbx_strand_id
1 'polypeptide(L)'
;MDSIYDFLNVNFRSVFISVIIILVAVKTCLTLFEWFVSKTGLETKWIRRKREDHELLVKTSESLMALKEKQAHDVEQSIIHDKRINDKLEELTKMFIDKQIDDMRYEILDFASGLSRGQRYSKEQFDHVINIYSKYEIILKNNNLTNGHVTASMEVINDVYKNKLMNGF
;
A
#
# COMPACT_ATOMS: atom_id res chain seq x y z
N MET A 1 -22.78 -10.95 -82.83
CA MET A 1 -21.77 -10.72 -81.81
C MET A 1 -21.90 -9.33 -81.14
N ASP A 2 -22.88 -8.55 -81.59
CA ASP A 2 -23.03 -7.12 -81.15
C ASP A 2 -23.85 -6.97 -79.86
N SER A 3 -24.60 -8.02 -79.47
CA SER A 3 -25.47 -7.93 -78.27
C SER A 3 -24.71 -7.99 -76.88
N ILE A 4 -23.46 -8.43 -76.92
CA ILE A 4 -22.65 -8.55 -75.67
C ILE A 4 -21.90 -7.23 -75.37
N TYR A 5 -21.56 -6.48 -76.42
CA TYR A 5 -20.87 -5.20 -76.28
C TYR A 5 -21.81 -4.09 -75.78
N ASP A 6 -23.09 -4.13 -76.08
CA ASP A 6 -24.07 -3.19 -75.54
C ASP A 6 -24.31 -3.37 -74.02
N PHE A 7 -24.17 -4.60 -73.55
CA PHE A 7 -24.31 -4.89 -72.10
C PHE A 7 -23.10 -4.45 -71.29
N LEU A 8 -21.92 -4.31 -71.90
CA LEU A 8 -20.69 -3.86 -71.25
C LEU A 8 -20.51 -2.33 -71.26
N ASN A 9 -21.33 -1.59 -71.99
CA ASN A 9 -21.30 -0.15 -72.04
C ASN A 9 -22.25 0.51 -71.03
N VAL A 10 -22.50 -0.16 -69.93
CA VAL A 10 -23.13 0.46 -68.75
C VAL A 10 -22.18 1.51 -68.19
N ASN A 11 -22.60 2.76 -68.35
CA ASN A 11 -21.85 3.93 -67.93
C ASN A 11 -21.62 3.83 -66.39
N PHE A 12 -20.51 3.19 -65.98
CA PHE A 12 -20.20 2.88 -64.58
C PHE A 12 -20.40 4.10 -63.67
N ARG A 13 -20.16 5.28 -64.21
CA ARG A 13 -20.40 6.55 -63.53
C ARG A 13 -21.90 6.80 -63.25
N SER A 14 -22.78 6.46 -64.20
CA SER A 14 -24.24 6.60 -64.03
C SER A 14 -24.79 5.61 -63.03
N VAL A 15 -24.34 4.36 -63.08
CA VAL A 15 -24.72 3.32 -62.09
C VAL A 15 -24.24 3.71 -60.68
N PHE A 16 -23.01 4.20 -60.56
CA PHE A 16 -22.46 4.66 -59.25
C PHE A 16 -23.24 5.85 -58.67
N ILE A 17 -23.59 6.83 -59.53
CA ILE A 17 -24.43 7.96 -59.11
C ILE A 17 -25.83 7.48 -58.69
N SER A 18 -26.43 6.56 -59.41
CA SER A 18 -27.76 6.00 -59.10
C SER A 18 -27.73 5.27 -57.74
N VAL A 19 -26.68 4.49 -57.45
CA VAL A 19 -26.52 3.79 -56.17
C VAL A 19 -26.39 4.81 -55.02
N ILE A 20 -25.62 5.89 -55.20
CA ILE A 20 -25.50 6.95 -54.19
C ILE A 20 -26.85 7.61 -53.94
N ILE A 21 -27.61 7.96 -54.98
CA ILE A 21 -28.94 8.58 -54.87
C ILE A 21 -29.90 7.64 -54.10
N ILE A 22 -29.88 6.34 -54.38
CA ILE A 22 -30.70 5.37 -53.65
C ILE A 22 -30.30 5.30 -52.18
N LEU A 23 -29.01 5.25 -51.86
CA LEU A 23 -28.55 5.23 -50.48
C LEU A 23 -28.94 6.47 -49.72
N VAL A 24 -28.84 7.66 -50.34
CA VAL A 24 -29.28 8.92 -49.73
C VAL A 24 -30.79 8.92 -49.53
N ALA A 25 -31.57 8.47 -50.51
CA ALA A 25 -33.03 8.35 -50.43
C ALA A 25 -33.47 7.40 -49.30
N VAL A 26 -32.82 6.24 -49.15
CA VAL A 26 -33.09 5.29 -48.08
C VAL A 26 -32.78 5.91 -46.71
N LYS A 27 -31.64 6.58 -46.61
CA LYS A 27 -31.25 7.26 -45.35
C LYS A 27 -32.25 8.35 -44.96
N THR A 28 -32.69 9.18 -45.91
CA THR A 28 -33.67 10.22 -45.66
C THR A 28 -35.05 9.66 -45.29
N CYS A 29 -35.49 8.59 -45.91
CA CYS A 29 -36.72 7.90 -45.54
C CYS A 29 -36.67 7.32 -44.12
N LEU A 30 -35.55 6.71 -43.73
CA LEU A 30 -35.35 6.19 -42.37
C LEU A 30 -35.39 7.30 -41.31
N THR A 31 -34.74 8.46 -41.56
CA THR A 31 -34.75 9.59 -40.64
C THR A 31 -36.14 10.22 -40.51
N LEU A 32 -36.88 10.34 -41.62
CA LEU A 32 -38.27 10.83 -41.60
C LEU A 32 -39.17 9.84 -40.86
N PHE A 33 -38.98 8.55 -41.04
CA PHE A 33 -39.74 7.54 -40.32
C PHE A 33 -39.45 7.57 -38.82
N GLU A 34 -38.21 7.70 -38.42
CA GLU A 34 -37.83 7.86 -36.98
C GLU A 34 -38.46 9.12 -36.39
N TRP A 35 -38.44 10.25 -37.11
CA TRP A 35 -39.07 11.51 -36.67
C TRP A 35 -40.58 11.35 -36.54
N PHE A 36 -41.24 10.69 -37.49
CA PHE A 36 -42.69 10.43 -37.49
C PHE A 36 -43.10 9.55 -36.31
N VAL A 37 -42.35 8.44 -36.07
CA VAL A 37 -42.57 7.52 -34.96
C VAL A 37 -42.37 8.22 -33.62
N SER A 38 -41.34 9.07 -33.50
CA SER A 38 -41.10 9.89 -32.29
C SER A 38 -42.23 10.87 -32.01
N LYS A 39 -42.81 11.47 -33.03
CA LYS A 39 -43.88 12.48 -32.88
C LYS A 39 -45.28 11.89 -32.67
N THR A 40 -45.54 10.69 -33.16
CA THR A 40 -46.82 10.00 -33.03
C THR A 40 -46.93 9.12 -31.80
N GLY A 41 -45.84 8.97 -31.02
CA GLY A 41 -45.81 8.09 -29.84
C GLY A 41 -45.86 6.60 -30.15
N LEU A 42 -45.79 6.23 -31.44
CA LEU A 42 -45.69 4.83 -31.87
C LEU A 42 -44.27 4.31 -31.69
N GLU A 43 -43.89 4.06 -30.42
CA GLU A 43 -42.61 3.47 -30.10
C GLU A 43 -42.59 2.00 -30.56
N THR A 44 -41.81 1.70 -31.57
CA THR A 44 -41.50 0.30 -31.89
C THR A 44 -40.70 -0.32 -30.79
N LYS A 45 -40.95 -1.61 -30.46
CA LYS A 45 -40.22 -2.37 -29.41
C LYS A 45 -38.70 -2.24 -29.53
N TRP A 46 -38.19 -2.04 -30.76
CA TRP A 46 -36.76 -1.87 -31.05
C TRP A 46 -36.20 -0.52 -30.56
N ILE A 47 -36.94 0.59 -30.80
CA ILE A 47 -36.52 1.94 -30.35
C ILE A 47 -36.51 2.01 -28.81
N ARG A 48 -37.53 1.40 -28.17
CA ARG A 48 -37.61 1.34 -26.70
C ARG A 48 -36.46 0.55 -26.10
N ARG A 49 -36.12 -0.63 -26.63
CA ARG A 49 -34.95 -1.42 -26.20
C ARG A 49 -33.65 -0.64 -26.35
N LYS A 50 -33.43 0.01 -27.50
CA LYS A 50 -32.22 0.81 -27.73
C LYS A 50 -32.07 1.96 -26.71
N ARG A 51 -33.18 2.55 -26.29
CA ARG A 51 -33.19 3.62 -25.26
C ARG A 51 -32.92 3.04 -23.87
N GLU A 52 -33.55 1.93 -23.52
CA GLU A 52 -33.33 1.21 -22.25
C GLU A 52 -31.86 0.73 -22.14
N ASP A 53 -31.31 0.16 -23.20
CA ASP A 53 -29.90 -0.27 -23.26
C ASP A 53 -28.94 0.92 -23.09
N HIS A 54 -29.23 2.06 -23.73
CA HIS A 54 -28.42 3.27 -23.60
C HIS A 54 -28.47 3.83 -22.18
N GLU A 55 -29.66 3.92 -21.58
CA GLU A 55 -29.84 4.38 -20.20
C GLU A 55 -29.10 3.45 -19.20
N LEU A 56 -29.18 2.14 -19.44
CA LEU A 56 -28.47 1.15 -18.63
C LEU A 56 -26.96 1.30 -18.75
N LEU A 57 -26.43 1.54 -19.95
CA LEU A 57 -25.02 1.81 -20.19
C LEU A 57 -24.55 3.07 -19.48
N VAL A 58 -25.32 4.16 -19.53
CA VAL A 58 -25.00 5.42 -18.83
C VAL A 58 -24.96 5.20 -17.33
N LYS A 59 -26.00 4.58 -16.75
CA LYS A 59 -26.05 4.27 -15.31
C LYS A 59 -24.89 3.36 -14.86
N THR A 60 -24.56 2.37 -15.69
CA THR A 60 -23.43 1.47 -15.39
C THR A 60 -22.11 2.22 -15.43
N SER A 61 -21.92 3.10 -16.42
CA SER A 61 -20.73 3.96 -16.53
C SER A 61 -20.59 4.90 -15.34
N GLU A 62 -21.66 5.55 -14.92
CA GLU A 62 -21.67 6.44 -13.74
C GLU A 62 -21.34 5.65 -12.46
N SER A 63 -21.93 4.46 -12.29
CA SER A 63 -21.66 3.59 -11.14
C SER A 63 -20.21 3.12 -11.12
N LEU A 64 -19.64 2.79 -12.29
CA LEU A 64 -18.23 2.41 -12.39
C LEU A 64 -17.28 3.57 -12.07
N MET A 65 -17.61 4.79 -12.50
CA MET A 65 -16.83 5.98 -12.17
C MET A 65 -16.86 6.27 -10.66
N ALA A 66 -18.04 6.21 -10.04
CA ALA A 66 -18.19 6.40 -8.60
C ALA A 66 -17.46 5.32 -7.78
N LEU A 67 -17.50 4.06 -8.23
CA LEU A 67 -16.75 2.96 -7.62
C LEU A 67 -15.25 3.15 -7.73
N LYS A 68 -14.78 3.59 -8.89
CA LYS A 68 -13.34 3.87 -9.13
C LYS A 68 -12.84 5.02 -8.25
N GLU A 69 -13.63 6.09 -8.12
CA GLU A 69 -13.30 7.22 -7.25
C GLU A 69 -13.24 6.80 -5.77
N LYS A 70 -14.25 6.05 -5.33
CA LYS A 70 -14.26 5.49 -3.97
C LYS A 70 -13.06 4.59 -3.72
N GLN A 71 -12.76 3.68 -4.65
CA GLN A 71 -11.60 2.80 -4.53
C GLN A 71 -10.29 3.59 -4.45
N ALA A 72 -10.12 4.63 -5.26
CA ALA A 72 -8.93 5.48 -5.21
C ALA A 72 -8.80 6.17 -3.84
N HIS A 73 -9.90 6.68 -3.30
CA HIS A 73 -9.96 7.29 -1.97
C HIS A 73 -9.61 6.28 -0.86
N ASP A 74 -10.20 5.08 -0.91
CA ASP A 74 -9.96 4.02 0.09
C ASP A 74 -8.49 3.57 0.07
N VAL A 75 -7.88 3.46 -1.13
CA VAL A 75 -6.45 3.15 -1.28
C VAL A 75 -5.57 4.25 -0.68
N GLU A 76 -5.87 5.52 -0.95
CA GLU A 76 -5.15 6.66 -0.38
C GLU A 76 -5.23 6.68 1.15
N GLN A 77 -6.42 6.46 1.71
CA GLN A 77 -6.62 6.36 3.16
C GLN A 77 -5.83 5.20 3.78
N SER A 78 -5.80 4.03 3.09
CA SER A 78 -5.01 2.89 3.53
C SER A 78 -3.52 3.21 3.59
N ILE A 79 -2.97 3.85 2.55
CA ILE A 79 -1.55 4.25 2.50
C ILE A 79 -1.20 5.21 3.66
N ILE A 80 -2.07 6.20 3.91
CA ILE A 80 -1.88 7.15 5.02
C ILE A 80 -1.91 6.44 6.37
N HIS A 81 -2.84 5.50 6.53
CA HIS A 81 -2.98 4.71 7.75
C HIS A 81 -1.76 3.82 7.99
N ASP A 82 -1.29 3.12 6.95
CA ASP A 82 -0.11 2.25 7.02
C ASP A 82 1.16 3.04 7.36
N LYS A 83 1.33 4.22 6.76
CA LYS A 83 2.43 5.12 7.12
C LYS A 83 2.37 5.51 8.59
N ARG A 84 1.20 5.90 9.09
CA ARG A 84 1.02 6.27 10.51
C ARG A 84 1.30 5.11 11.46
N ILE A 85 0.93 3.89 11.08
CA ILE A 85 1.25 2.69 11.86
C ILE A 85 2.76 2.47 11.89
N ASN A 86 3.43 2.56 10.74
CA ASN A 86 4.88 2.38 10.67
C ASN A 86 5.63 3.43 11.50
N ASP A 87 5.23 4.71 11.41
CA ASP A 87 5.83 5.79 12.22
C ASP A 87 5.67 5.51 13.73
N LYS A 88 4.49 5.05 14.16
CA LYS A 88 4.25 4.67 15.55
C LYS A 88 5.01 3.43 15.99
N LEU A 89 5.18 2.44 15.12
CA LEU A 89 5.98 1.25 15.42
C LEU A 89 7.46 1.61 15.59
N GLU A 90 7.98 2.52 14.78
CA GLU A 90 9.35 3.03 14.91
C GLU A 90 9.54 3.77 16.25
N GLU A 91 8.62 4.65 16.60
CA GLU A 91 8.61 5.37 17.88
C GLU A 91 8.58 4.40 19.08
N LEU A 92 7.66 3.43 19.06
CA LEU A 92 7.55 2.42 20.11
C LEU A 92 8.81 1.56 20.21
N THR A 93 9.38 1.17 19.08
CA THR A 93 10.62 0.39 19.05
C THR A 93 11.76 1.17 19.70
N LYS A 94 11.89 2.46 19.36
CA LYS A 94 12.90 3.34 19.99
C LYS A 94 12.69 3.45 21.49
N MET A 95 11.48 3.74 21.93
CA MET A 95 11.15 3.82 23.36
C MET A 95 11.46 2.52 24.10
N PHE A 96 11.20 1.37 23.48
CA PHE A 96 11.50 0.06 24.07
C PHE A 96 13.00 -0.17 24.20
N ILE A 97 13.78 0.18 23.18
CA ILE A 97 15.24 0.08 23.19
C ILE A 97 15.83 1.00 24.27
N ASP A 98 15.39 2.25 24.32
CA ASP A 98 15.85 3.23 25.34
C ASP A 98 15.55 2.72 26.75
N LYS A 99 14.33 2.24 26.98
CA LYS A 99 13.95 1.63 28.27
C LYS A 99 14.81 0.42 28.62
N GLN A 100 15.05 -0.47 27.66
CA GLN A 100 15.87 -1.67 27.88
C GLN A 100 17.32 -1.31 28.24
N ILE A 101 17.88 -0.30 27.60
CA ILE A 101 19.21 0.23 27.90
C ILE A 101 19.24 0.80 29.32
N ASP A 102 18.25 1.58 29.71
CA ASP A 102 18.19 2.19 31.04
C ASP A 102 17.99 1.14 32.13
N ASP A 103 17.14 0.13 31.93
CA ASP A 103 16.94 -0.96 32.87
C ASP A 103 18.25 -1.76 33.09
N MET A 104 18.96 -2.11 32.02
CA MET A 104 20.25 -2.82 32.10
C MET A 104 21.33 -1.95 32.79
N ARG A 105 21.40 -0.67 32.43
CA ARG A 105 22.32 0.29 33.05
C ARG A 105 22.07 0.39 34.54
N TYR A 106 20.81 0.54 34.95
CA TYR A 106 20.43 0.61 36.32
C TYR A 106 20.89 -0.63 37.11
N GLU A 107 20.66 -1.82 36.57
CA GLU A 107 21.03 -3.09 37.22
C GLU A 107 22.54 -3.22 37.41
N ILE A 108 23.34 -2.84 36.41
CA ILE A 108 24.80 -2.84 36.50
C ILE A 108 25.29 -1.83 37.56
N LEU A 109 24.76 -0.61 37.56
CA LEU A 109 25.13 0.45 38.49
C LEU A 109 24.70 0.12 39.91
N ASP A 110 23.53 -0.47 40.12
CA ASP A 110 23.07 -0.90 41.46
C ASP A 110 23.94 -2.03 42.00
N PHE A 111 24.30 -3.00 41.14
CA PHE A 111 25.22 -4.06 41.54
C PHE A 111 26.62 -3.51 41.98
N ALA A 112 27.20 -2.59 41.21
CA ALA A 112 28.46 -1.93 41.53
C ALA A 112 28.36 -1.13 42.82
N SER A 113 27.25 -0.41 43.00
CA SER A 113 26.96 0.34 44.22
C SER A 113 26.83 -0.59 45.45
N GLY A 114 26.16 -1.72 45.29
CA GLY A 114 26.07 -2.77 46.33
C GLY A 114 27.43 -3.30 46.73
N LEU A 115 28.33 -3.57 45.77
CA LEU A 115 29.71 -3.97 46.05
C LEU A 115 30.47 -2.90 46.84
N SER A 116 30.33 -1.63 46.47
CA SER A 116 30.96 -0.51 47.17
C SER A 116 30.45 -0.36 48.59
N ARG A 117 29.22 -0.75 48.89
CA ARG A 117 28.62 -0.79 50.22
C ARG A 117 28.99 -2.04 51.02
N GLY A 118 29.81 -2.94 50.46
CA GLY A 118 30.23 -4.18 51.14
C GLY A 118 29.21 -5.32 51.05
N GLN A 119 28.22 -5.24 50.15
CA GLN A 119 27.28 -6.34 49.92
C GLN A 119 28.02 -7.58 49.38
N ARG A 120 27.62 -8.76 49.85
CA ARG A 120 28.15 -10.02 49.38
C ARG A 120 27.22 -10.59 48.31
N TYR A 121 27.80 -10.91 47.18
CA TYR A 121 27.10 -11.54 46.04
C TYR A 121 27.65 -12.92 45.75
N SER A 122 26.79 -13.83 45.31
CA SER A 122 27.18 -15.17 44.87
C SER A 122 27.83 -15.12 43.49
N LYS A 123 28.48 -16.22 43.12
CA LYS A 123 29.07 -16.37 41.76
C LYS A 123 28.02 -16.17 40.67
N GLU A 124 26.84 -16.78 40.83
CA GLU A 124 25.74 -16.70 39.87
C GLU A 124 25.25 -15.25 39.67
N GLN A 125 25.28 -14.43 40.71
CA GLN A 125 24.92 -13.00 40.61
C GLN A 125 25.98 -12.20 39.83
N PHE A 126 27.25 -12.51 40.00
CA PHE A 126 28.29 -11.93 39.12
C PHE A 126 28.15 -12.38 37.66
N ASP A 127 27.96 -13.66 37.41
CA ASP A 127 27.77 -14.20 36.07
C ASP A 127 26.54 -13.56 35.41
N HIS A 128 25.47 -13.32 36.16
CA HIS A 128 24.27 -12.64 35.68
C HIS A 128 24.54 -11.22 35.22
N VAL A 129 25.20 -10.39 36.06
CA VAL A 129 25.46 -8.99 35.70
C VAL A 129 26.45 -8.86 34.56
N ILE A 130 27.43 -9.76 34.45
CA ILE A 130 28.36 -9.81 33.31
C ILE A 130 27.60 -10.15 32.01
N ASN A 131 26.62 -11.06 32.07
CA ASN A 131 25.79 -11.40 30.93
C ASN A 131 24.87 -10.20 30.53
N ILE A 132 24.32 -9.48 31.50
CA ILE A 132 23.56 -8.25 31.24
C ILE A 132 24.43 -7.21 30.53
N TYR A 133 25.66 -7.01 31.01
CA TYR A 133 26.58 -6.08 30.38
C TYR A 133 26.89 -6.47 28.92
N SER A 134 27.12 -7.75 28.64
CA SER A 134 27.33 -8.24 27.27
C SER A 134 26.12 -7.95 26.36
N LYS A 135 24.91 -8.14 26.85
CA LYS A 135 23.68 -7.80 26.11
C LYS A 135 23.55 -6.30 25.90
N TYR A 136 23.85 -5.51 26.93
CA TYR A 136 23.85 -4.06 26.88
C TYR A 136 24.78 -3.52 25.78
N GLU A 137 26.01 -4.02 25.69
CA GLU A 137 26.98 -3.63 24.66
C GLU A 137 26.49 -3.99 23.23
N ILE A 138 25.87 -5.16 23.07
CA ILE A 138 25.31 -5.60 21.78
C ILE A 138 24.18 -4.63 21.36
N ILE A 139 23.29 -4.25 22.27
CA ILE A 139 22.19 -3.33 21.97
C ILE A 139 22.73 -1.95 21.59
N LEU A 140 23.69 -1.41 22.33
CA LEU A 140 24.33 -0.12 22.02
C LEU A 140 24.98 -0.17 20.63
N LYS A 141 25.75 -1.21 20.34
CA LYS A 141 26.42 -1.37 19.05
C LYS A 141 25.44 -1.43 17.89
N ASN A 142 24.37 -2.22 18.03
CA ASN A 142 23.36 -2.38 16.99
C ASN A 142 22.57 -1.08 16.70
N ASN A 143 22.47 -0.21 17.69
CA ASN A 143 21.78 1.07 17.59
C ASN A 143 22.73 2.29 17.42
N ASN A 144 24.02 2.07 17.21
CA ASN A 144 25.05 3.11 17.08
C ASN A 144 25.07 4.08 18.28
N LEU A 145 24.79 3.58 19.49
CA LEU A 145 24.83 4.34 20.72
C LEU A 145 26.17 4.16 21.44
N THR A 146 26.58 5.17 22.17
CA THR A 146 27.81 5.14 22.95
C THR A 146 27.58 4.58 24.36
N ASN A 147 28.54 3.77 24.85
CA ASN A 147 28.53 3.32 26.22
C ASN A 147 28.89 4.49 27.13
N GLY A 148 27.89 5.03 27.84
CA GLY A 148 28.07 6.18 28.72
C GLY A 148 28.93 5.88 29.97
N HIS A 149 28.38 5.80 31.16
CA HIS A 149 29.12 5.74 32.43
C HIS A 149 29.26 4.34 33.04
N VAL A 150 28.89 3.26 32.30
CA VAL A 150 28.82 1.91 32.85
C VAL A 150 30.18 1.19 32.86
N THR A 151 31.12 1.60 32.00
CA THR A 151 32.41 0.93 31.82
C THR A 151 33.22 0.91 33.12
N ALA A 152 33.33 2.04 33.82
CA ALA A 152 34.05 2.11 35.10
C ALA A 152 33.42 1.21 36.17
N SER A 153 32.10 1.11 36.21
CA SER A 153 31.42 0.22 37.15
C SER A 153 31.67 -1.24 36.83
N MET A 154 31.74 -1.61 35.55
CA MET A 154 32.07 -2.97 35.11
C MET A 154 33.53 -3.35 35.43
N GLU A 155 34.47 -2.41 35.35
CA GLU A 155 35.87 -2.62 35.80
C GLU A 155 35.90 -3.04 37.25
N VAL A 156 35.21 -2.31 38.12
CA VAL A 156 35.10 -2.64 39.55
C VAL A 156 34.48 -4.01 39.79
N ILE A 157 33.38 -4.32 39.09
CA ILE A 157 32.70 -5.60 39.19
C ILE A 157 33.64 -6.74 38.77
N ASN A 158 34.36 -6.58 37.66
CA ASN A 158 35.29 -7.58 37.13
C ASN A 158 36.48 -7.81 38.06
N ASP A 159 37.01 -6.77 38.66
CA ASP A 159 38.14 -6.88 39.59
C ASP A 159 37.74 -7.61 40.87
N VAL A 160 36.58 -7.28 41.46
CA VAL A 160 36.05 -8.01 42.62
C VAL A 160 35.76 -9.46 42.27
N TYR A 161 35.18 -9.74 41.08
CA TYR A 161 34.89 -11.08 40.65
C TYR A 161 36.17 -11.91 40.49
N LYS A 162 37.20 -11.40 39.84
CA LYS A 162 38.50 -12.05 39.71
C LYS A 162 39.10 -12.38 41.09
N ASN A 163 39.07 -11.42 42.00
CA ASN A 163 39.58 -11.65 43.36
C ASN A 163 38.80 -12.74 44.10
N LYS A 164 37.49 -12.81 43.93
CA LYS A 164 36.66 -13.86 44.55
C LYS A 164 36.88 -15.24 43.90
N LEU A 165 37.14 -15.28 42.57
CA LEU A 165 37.50 -16.54 41.92
C LEU A 165 38.83 -17.14 42.40
N MET A 166 39.81 -16.27 42.79
CA MET A 166 41.11 -16.71 43.28
C MET A 166 41.08 -17.10 44.79
N ASN A 167 40.26 -16.40 45.57
CA ASN A 167 40.24 -16.51 47.04
C ASN A 167 39.02 -17.19 47.63
N GLY A 168 38.08 -17.57 46.82
CA GLY A 168 36.76 -18.10 47.21
C GLY A 168 35.67 -17.06 47.33
N PHE A 169 34.41 -17.49 47.19
CA PHE A 169 33.19 -16.67 47.29
C PHE A 169 32.70 -16.58 48.74
#